data_3a0d695304eca6e14b7fd507d81e6008
#
_entry.id   3a0d695304eca6e14b7fd507d81e6008
#
_cell.length_a   1.000
_cell.length_b   1.000
_cell.length_c   1.000
_cell.angle_alpha   90.00
_cell.angle_beta   90.00
_cell.angle_gamma   90.00
#
_symmetry.space_group_name_H-M   'P 1'
#
loop_
_entity.id
_entity.type
_entity.pdbx_description
1 polymer ?
#
loop_
_entity_poly.entity_id
_entity_poly.type
_entity_poly.pdbx_seq_one_letter_code
_entity_poly.pdbx_strand_id
1 'polypeptide(L)'
;AEKQLLRGFTSVRDLGGAALSLKAAIDQGLHAGPRIYPSGATISQSGAHGDFRLPNEVPEDSNAPLTYMEKSGMTMIADGADEVLKRVREQLRNGATQIKLMAGGGVSSSYDPLDVTQYTSAEFAAAVSAAENWGTYVTVHAYTPKAIRTAVEAGVKCLEHGQLIDEDTARLLAEKGVWWSLQPFMD
;
A
#
# COMPACT_ATOMS: atom_id res chain seq x y z
N ALA A 1 -10.05 16.42 6.15
CA ALA A 1 -10.92 15.52 6.92
C ALA A 1 -12.34 16.09 7.05
N GLU A 2 -12.52 17.28 7.64
CA GLU A 2 -13.85 17.90 7.84
C GLU A 2 -14.65 18.04 6.54
N LYS A 3 -14.03 18.53 5.46
CA LYS A 3 -14.68 18.62 4.14
C LYS A 3 -15.17 17.27 3.60
N GLN A 4 -14.48 16.17 3.90
CA GLN A 4 -14.93 14.83 3.51
C GLN A 4 -16.16 14.42 4.31
N LEU A 5 -16.14 14.63 5.63
CA LEU A 5 -17.28 14.38 6.50
C LEU A 5 -18.54 15.15 6.05
N LEU A 6 -18.39 16.44 5.76
CA LEU A 6 -19.48 17.31 5.28
C LEU A 6 -20.02 16.91 3.88
N ARG A 7 -19.25 16.15 3.11
CA ARG A 7 -19.69 15.53 1.83
C ARG A 7 -20.34 14.16 2.01
N GLY A 8 -20.54 13.69 3.25
CA GLY A 8 -21.21 12.44 3.58
C GLY A 8 -20.28 11.22 3.75
N PHE A 9 -18.95 11.39 3.65
CA PHE A 9 -18.01 10.31 3.91
C PHE A 9 -17.78 10.17 5.43
N THR A 10 -18.55 9.29 6.07
CA THR A 10 -18.47 9.07 7.53
C THR A 10 -17.35 8.10 7.94
N SER A 11 -16.88 7.28 7.02
CA SER A 11 -15.76 6.36 7.20
C SER A 11 -14.94 6.28 5.92
N VAL A 12 -13.60 6.24 6.06
CA VAL A 12 -12.67 6.16 4.92
C VAL A 12 -11.54 5.20 5.24
N ARG A 13 -11.06 4.46 4.23
CA ARG A 13 -9.74 3.83 4.27
C ARG A 13 -8.71 4.83 3.73
N ASP A 14 -7.59 4.93 4.41
CA ASP A 14 -6.43 5.67 3.95
C ASP A 14 -5.32 4.68 3.64
N LEU A 15 -4.83 4.67 2.42
CA LEU A 15 -3.93 3.64 1.90
C LEU A 15 -2.52 4.16 1.63
N GLY A 16 -2.13 5.22 2.30
CA GLY A 16 -0.78 5.74 2.22
C GLY A 16 -0.65 7.12 2.83
N GLY A 17 0.42 7.31 3.57
CA GLY A 17 0.76 8.58 4.18
C GLY A 17 0.56 8.66 5.69
N ALA A 18 0.76 9.85 6.22
CA ALA A 18 0.83 10.12 7.66
C ALA A 18 -0.56 10.29 8.33
N ALA A 19 -1.55 9.49 7.96
CA ALA A 19 -2.93 9.62 8.49
C ALA A 19 -3.09 9.15 9.94
N LEU A 20 -2.11 8.46 10.52
CA LEU A 20 -2.16 7.94 11.90
C LEU A 20 -2.39 9.04 12.94
N SER A 21 -1.67 10.16 12.84
CA SER A 21 -1.83 11.29 13.76
C SER A 21 -3.19 11.98 13.59
N LEU A 22 -3.66 12.11 12.35
CA LEU A 22 -4.99 12.68 12.07
C LEU A 22 -6.09 11.78 12.62
N LYS A 23 -5.97 10.45 12.44
CA LYS A 23 -6.88 9.49 13.07
C LYS A 23 -6.94 9.69 14.58
N ALA A 24 -5.78 9.77 15.25
CA ALA A 24 -5.73 9.94 16.69
C ALA A 24 -6.42 11.24 17.15
N ALA A 25 -6.24 12.35 16.41
CA ALA A 25 -6.89 13.61 16.71
C ALA A 25 -8.42 13.56 16.53
N ILE A 26 -8.90 12.86 15.50
CA ILE A 26 -10.35 12.68 15.26
C ILE A 26 -10.96 11.75 16.32
N ASP A 27 -10.31 10.65 16.64
CA ASP A 27 -10.79 9.68 17.64
C ASP A 27 -10.89 10.31 19.05
N GLN A 28 -10.04 11.29 19.36
CA GLN A 28 -10.06 12.07 20.60
C GLN A 28 -11.04 13.26 20.56
N GLY A 29 -11.73 13.51 19.45
CA GLY A 29 -12.63 14.64 19.28
C GLY A 29 -11.94 16.00 19.13
N LEU A 30 -10.63 16.02 18.90
CA LEU A 30 -9.85 17.25 18.72
C LEU A 30 -10.03 17.87 17.33
N HIS A 31 -10.48 17.08 16.36
CA HIS A 31 -10.72 17.52 14.98
C HIS A 31 -11.94 16.81 14.39
N ALA A 32 -12.76 17.55 13.65
CA ALA A 32 -13.89 16.96 12.94
C ALA A 32 -13.44 16.22 11.68
N GLY A 33 -13.91 14.99 11.50
CA GLY A 33 -13.55 14.18 10.34
C GLY A 33 -14.25 12.82 10.33
N PRO A 34 -14.11 12.07 9.24
CA PRO A 34 -14.59 10.70 9.14
C PRO A 34 -13.78 9.77 10.04
N ARG A 35 -14.33 8.61 10.36
CA ARG A 35 -13.56 7.52 10.94
C ARG A 35 -12.51 7.06 9.92
N ILE A 36 -11.23 7.08 10.31
CA ILE A 36 -10.12 6.73 9.42
C ILE A 36 -9.62 5.32 9.75
N TYR A 37 -9.44 4.51 8.70
CA TYR A 37 -8.77 3.21 8.73
C TYR A 37 -7.45 3.32 7.95
N PRO A 38 -6.31 3.66 8.61
CA PRO A 38 -5.06 3.97 7.95
C PRO A 38 -4.21 2.70 7.70
N SER A 39 -3.46 2.68 6.60
CA SER A 39 -2.39 1.70 6.37
C SER A 39 -1.03 2.13 6.95
N GLY A 40 -0.89 3.39 7.34
CA GLY A 40 0.42 3.98 7.56
C GLY A 40 1.15 4.19 6.24
N ALA A 41 2.47 4.14 6.27
CA ALA A 41 3.29 4.26 5.07
C ALA A 41 3.01 3.14 4.07
N THR A 42 3.03 3.47 2.78
CA THR A 42 3.06 2.44 1.73
C THR A 42 4.39 1.71 1.75
N ILE A 43 4.38 0.41 1.53
CA ILE A 43 5.59 -0.40 1.48
C ILE A 43 5.90 -0.72 0.03
N SER A 44 7.13 -0.40 -0.40
CA SER A 44 7.58 -0.54 -1.79
C SER A 44 8.99 -1.10 -1.87
N GLN A 45 9.31 -1.77 -2.96
CA GLN A 45 10.69 -2.18 -3.25
C GLN A 45 11.50 -1.04 -3.86
N SER A 46 12.82 -1.17 -3.91
CA SER A 46 13.70 -0.26 -4.65
C SER A 46 13.31 -0.18 -6.12
N GLY A 47 13.25 1.04 -6.66
CA GLY A 47 12.89 1.31 -8.04
C GLY A 47 11.44 1.05 -8.40
N ALA A 48 10.53 1.00 -7.43
CA ALA A 48 9.12 0.72 -7.62
C ALA A 48 8.21 1.94 -7.42
N HIS A 49 6.91 1.74 -7.65
CA HIS A 49 5.88 2.75 -7.41
C HIS A 49 5.77 3.07 -5.91
N GLY A 50 6.31 4.18 -5.51
CA GLY A 50 6.47 4.56 -4.10
C GLY A 50 7.93 4.74 -3.68
N ASP A 51 8.89 4.42 -4.55
CA ASP A 51 10.28 4.83 -4.39
C ASP A 51 10.46 6.23 -4.98
N PHE A 52 10.42 7.23 -4.12
CA PHE A 52 10.52 8.64 -4.50
C PHE A 52 11.95 9.17 -4.41
N ARG A 53 12.95 8.30 -4.23
CA ARG A 53 14.36 8.71 -4.18
C ARG A 53 14.81 9.27 -5.53
N LEU A 54 15.61 10.32 -5.47
CA LEU A 54 16.23 10.88 -6.65
C LEU A 54 17.39 9.99 -7.12
N PRO A 55 17.81 10.06 -8.39
CA PRO A 55 18.92 9.23 -8.91
C PRO A 55 20.23 9.36 -8.12
N ASN A 56 20.47 10.50 -7.51
CA ASN A 56 21.67 10.75 -6.68
C ASN A 56 21.52 10.25 -5.23
N GLU A 57 20.35 9.77 -4.83
CA GLU A 57 20.09 9.12 -3.54
C GLU A 57 20.20 7.59 -3.62
N VAL A 58 20.48 7.06 -4.82
CA VAL A 58 20.64 5.62 -5.08
C VAL A 58 22.02 5.37 -5.70
N PRO A 59 22.80 4.34 -5.30
CA PRO A 59 22.48 3.33 -4.27
C PRO A 59 22.56 3.91 -2.85
N GLU A 60 21.68 3.42 -1.99
CA GLU A 60 21.67 3.78 -0.59
C GLU A 60 22.62 2.85 0.20
N ASP A 61 23.39 3.43 1.12
CA ASP A 61 24.14 2.64 2.10
C ASP A 61 23.14 1.96 3.07
N SER A 62 23.37 0.70 3.41
CA SER A 62 22.54 -0.05 4.35
C SER A 62 22.43 0.60 5.75
N ASN A 63 23.34 1.50 6.09
CA ASN A 63 23.34 2.30 7.30
C ASN A 63 22.85 3.75 7.09
N ALA A 64 22.41 4.10 5.91
CA ALA A 64 21.92 5.44 5.63
C ALA A 64 20.69 5.79 6.49
N PRO A 65 20.53 7.04 6.91
CA PRO A 65 19.31 7.44 7.60
C PRO A 65 18.13 7.40 6.63
N LEU A 66 16.96 7.09 7.14
CA LEU A 66 15.72 7.13 6.37
C LEU A 66 15.60 8.44 5.58
N THR A 67 15.12 8.36 4.35
CA THR A 67 14.82 9.50 3.48
C THR A 67 13.74 10.41 4.07
N TYR A 68 13.52 11.56 3.49
CA TYR A 68 12.44 12.46 3.93
C TYR A 68 11.06 11.79 3.81
N MET A 69 10.81 11.07 2.72
CA MET A 69 9.53 10.41 2.49
C MET A 69 9.27 9.28 3.50
N GLU A 70 10.30 8.54 3.86
CA GLU A 70 10.21 7.50 4.90
C GLU A 70 10.01 8.11 6.30
N LYS A 71 10.77 9.14 6.65
CA LYS A 71 10.62 9.87 7.94
C LYS A 71 9.23 10.52 8.07
N SER A 72 8.66 11.00 6.97
CA SER A 72 7.32 11.58 6.96
C SER A 72 6.20 10.54 7.06
N GLY A 73 6.50 9.25 6.93
CA GLY A 73 5.52 8.18 6.95
C GLY A 73 4.72 8.03 5.65
N MET A 74 5.24 8.57 4.54
CA MET A 74 4.59 8.44 3.23
C MET A 74 4.85 7.07 2.60
N THR A 75 6.11 6.62 2.63
CA THR A 75 6.53 5.34 2.08
C THR A 75 7.59 4.70 2.96
N MET A 76 7.79 3.39 2.81
CA MET A 76 8.92 2.64 3.36
C MET A 76 9.48 1.77 2.25
N ILE A 77 10.78 1.87 1.99
CA ILE A 77 11.46 0.98 1.06
C ILE A 77 11.86 -0.29 1.81
N ALA A 78 11.57 -1.43 1.20
CA ALA A 78 11.87 -2.75 1.76
C ALA A 78 12.15 -3.74 0.63
N ASP A 79 13.32 -4.32 0.62
CA ASP A 79 13.74 -5.35 -0.33
C ASP A 79 13.98 -6.67 0.41
N GLY A 80 13.41 -7.74 -0.12
CA GLY A 80 13.48 -9.06 0.50
C GLY A 80 12.43 -9.30 1.59
N ALA A 81 12.11 -10.58 1.79
CA ALA A 81 11.03 -11.02 2.68
C ALA A 81 11.21 -10.56 4.13
N ASP A 82 12.44 -10.55 4.63
CA ASP A 82 12.73 -10.17 6.03
C ASP A 82 12.50 -8.68 6.27
N GLU A 83 12.90 -7.83 5.32
CA GLU A 83 12.69 -6.40 5.45
C GLU A 83 11.22 -6.03 5.26
N VAL A 84 10.53 -6.61 4.29
CA VAL A 84 9.07 -6.48 4.13
C VAL A 84 8.35 -6.86 5.42
N LEU A 85 8.69 -8.02 6.01
CA LEU A 85 8.13 -8.49 7.28
C LEU A 85 8.33 -7.47 8.41
N LYS A 86 9.53 -6.89 8.51
CA LYS A 86 9.87 -5.85 9.48
C LYS A 86 9.02 -4.60 9.28
N ARG A 87 8.97 -4.06 8.06
CA ARG A 87 8.21 -2.82 7.75
C ARG A 87 6.71 -3.00 7.98
N VAL A 88 6.14 -4.15 7.63
CA VAL A 88 4.74 -4.48 7.94
C VAL A 88 4.47 -4.42 9.46
N ARG A 89 5.30 -5.08 10.25
CA ARG A 89 5.16 -5.08 11.71
C ARG A 89 5.29 -3.67 12.32
N GLU A 90 6.15 -2.83 11.77
CA GLU A 90 6.29 -1.42 12.18
C GLU A 90 5.00 -0.63 11.93
N GLN A 91 4.37 -0.79 10.74
CA GLN A 91 3.10 -0.12 10.45
C GLN A 91 1.98 -0.61 11.40
N LEU A 92 1.87 -1.91 11.61
CA LEU A 92 0.90 -2.51 12.52
C LEU A 92 1.09 -2.01 13.96
N ARG A 93 2.32 -1.99 14.45
CA ARG A 93 2.66 -1.43 15.77
C ARG A 93 2.23 0.03 15.91
N ASN A 94 2.33 0.80 14.84
CA ASN A 94 1.96 2.21 14.81
C ASN A 94 0.44 2.45 14.70
N GLY A 95 -0.36 1.39 14.54
CA GLY A 95 -1.83 1.47 14.52
C GLY A 95 -2.44 1.37 13.12
N ALA A 96 -1.71 0.83 12.15
CA ALA A 96 -2.28 0.50 10.85
C ALA A 96 -3.41 -0.54 11.01
N THR A 97 -4.51 -0.33 10.28
CA THR A 97 -5.68 -1.21 10.27
C THR A 97 -5.69 -2.19 9.10
N GLN A 98 -4.91 -1.94 8.09
CA GLN A 98 -4.54 -2.81 6.97
C GLN A 98 -3.15 -2.41 6.47
N ILE A 99 -2.57 -3.21 5.61
CA ILE A 99 -1.23 -2.96 5.05
C ILE A 99 -1.34 -2.66 3.56
N LYS A 100 -0.59 -1.66 3.08
CA LYS A 100 -0.52 -1.30 1.67
C LYS A 100 0.86 -1.60 1.08
N LEU A 101 0.90 -2.44 0.04
CA LEU A 101 2.09 -2.69 -0.78
C LEU A 101 1.89 -2.19 -2.21
N MET A 102 2.99 -1.97 -2.92
CA MET A 102 3.00 -1.72 -4.35
C MET A 102 3.34 -3.02 -5.09
N ALA A 103 2.47 -3.46 -6.01
CA ALA A 103 2.64 -4.70 -6.76
C ALA A 103 2.94 -4.48 -8.24
N GLY A 104 2.81 -3.27 -8.73
CA GLY A 104 3.06 -2.91 -10.11
C GLY A 104 3.44 -1.45 -10.26
N GLY A 105 3.82 -1.05 -11.46
CA GLY A 105 4.13 0.33 -11.79
C GLY A 105 2.90 1.23 -11.74
N GLY A 106 3.11 2.54 -11.74
CA GLY A 106 2.05 3.52 -11.61
C GLY A 106 2.22 4.75 -12.51
N VAL A 107 1.12 5.48 -12.71
CA VAL A 107 1.10 6.67 -13.60
C VAL A 107 1.71 7.91 -12.94
N SER A 108 1.82 7.94 -11.63
CA SER A 108 2.30 9.12 -10.88
C SER A 108 3.75 9.05 -10.45
N SER A 109 4.46 7.97 -10.73
CA SER A 109 5.89 7.82 -10.46
C SER A 109 6.74 8.02 -11.71
N SER A 110 8.01 8.43 -11.49
CA SER A 110 8.89 8.86 -12.60
C SER A 110 9.86 7.76 -13.04
N TYR A 111 10.03 6.70 -12.25
CA TYR A 111 11.13 5.75 -12.42
C TYR A 111 10.69 4.32 -12.65
N ASP A 112 9.40 4.00 -12.47
CA ASP A 112 8.86 2.67 -12.70
C ASP A 112 7.92 2.65 -13.92
N PRO A 113 8.21 1.81 -14.94
CA PRO A 113 7.29 1.62 -16.06
C PRO A 113 5.93 1.05 -15.58
N LEU A 114 4.85 1.46 -16.26
CA LEU A 114 3.47 1.08 -15.88
C LEU A 114 3.23 -0.43 -15.88
N ASP A 115 3.91 -1.16 -16.77
CA ASP A 115 3.70 -2.59 -17.03
C ASP A 115 4.63 -3.52 -16.23
N VAL A 116 5.43 -2.99 -15.31
CA VAL A 116 6.28 -3.84 -14.46
C VAL A 116 5.49 -4.53 -13.34
N THR A 117 5.95 -5.71 -12.97
CA THR A 117 5.54 -6.41 -11.75
C THR A 117 6.57 -6.12 -10.67
N GLN A 118 6.10 -5.73 -9.51
CA GLN A 118 6.93 -5.38 -8.36
C GLN A 118 6.69 -6.38 -7.25
N TYR A 119 7.75 -6.65 -6.46
CA TYR A 119 7.80 -7.71 -5.46
C TYR A 119 7.68 -9.13 -6.03
N THR A 120 8.32 -10.04 -5.35
CA THR A 120 8.22 -11.47 -5.56
C THR A 120 7.08 -12.08 -4.73
N SER A 121 6.67 -13.30 -5.06
CA SER A 121 5.69 -14.03 -4.27
C SER A 121 6.13 -14.25 -2.81
N ALA A 122 7.44 -14.41 -2.57
CA ALA A 122 7.98 -14.60 -1.22
C ALA A 122 7.84 -13.33 -0.35
N GLU A 123 8.05 -12.16 -0.94
CA GLU A 123 7.89 -10.87 -0.26
C GLU A 123 6.42 -10.59 0.05
N PHE A 124 5.50 -10.86 -0.88
CA PHE A 124 4.07 -10.79 -0.59
C PHE A 124 3.65 -11.76 0.50
N ALA A 125 4.13 -13.01 0.47
CA ALA A 125 3.80 -14.01 1.49
C ALA A 125 4.28 -13.56 2.89
N ALA A 126 5.44 -12.92 2.99
CA ALA A 126 5.92 -12.34 4.24
C ALA A 126 4.99 -11.23 4.77
N ALA A 127 4.55 -10.33 3.89
CA ALA A 127 3.60 -9.27 4.26
C ALA A 127 2.25 -9.84 4.69
N VAL A 128 1.71 -10.79 3.93
CA VAL A 128 0.43 -11.46 4.21
C VAL A 128 0.48 -12.17 5.56
N SER A 129 1.54 -12.97 5.80
CA SER A 129 1.72 -13.68 7.07
C SER A 129 1.75 -12.73 8.28
N ALA A 130 2.46 -11.59 8.16
CA ALA A 130 2.50 -10.61 9.25
C ALA A 130 1.14 -9.95 9.49
N ALA A 131 0.40 -9.62 8.43
CA ALA A 131 -0.93 -9.03 8.53
C ALA A 131 -1.96 -10.01 9.12
N GLU A 132 -1.96 -11.27 8.67
CA GLU A 132 -2.83 -12.32 9.18
C GLU A 132 -2.58 -12.61 10.67
N ASN A 133 -1.32 -12.68 11.10
CA ASN A 133 -0.96 -12.84 12.52
C ASN A 133 -1.47 -11.67 13.39
N TRP A 134 -1.73 -10.52 12.79
CA TRP A 134 -2.29 -9.34 13.46
C TRP A 134 -3.82 -9.25 13.35
N GLY A 135 -4.45 -10.17 12.62
CA GLY A 135 -5.90 -10.19 12.38
C GLY A 135 -6.36 -9.19 11.31
N THR A 136 -5.48 -8.82 10.37
CA THR A 136 -5.79 -7.90 9.28
C THR A 136 -5.33 -8.43 7.93
N TYR A 137 -5.27 -7.59 6.90
CA TYR A 137 -5.02 -7.99 5.53
C TYR A 137 -4.07 -7.04 4.80
N VAL A 138 -3.57 -7.53 3.66
CA VAL A 138 -2.77 -6.75 2.71
C VAL A 138 -3.64 -6.31 1.54
N THR A 139 -3.51 -5.04 1.16
CA THR A 139 -4.01 -4.48 -0.09
C THR A 139 -2.85 -4.02 -0.97
N VAL A 140 -3.01 -4.09 -2.29
CA VAL A 140 -1.95 -3.73 -3.24
C VAL A 140 -2.41 -2.72 -4.28
N HIS A 141 -1.49 -1.85 -4.68
CA HIS A 141 -1.58 -1.13 -5.93
C HIS A 141 -1.12 -2.04 -7.07
N ALA A 142 -1.92 -2.21 -8.10
CA ALA A 142 -1.52 -2.87 -9.34
C ALA A 142 -2.47 -2.52 -10.48
N TYR A 143 -1.95 -2.49 -11.71
CA TYR A 143 -2.77 -2.31 -12.92
C TYR A 143 -2.83 -3.56 -13.78
N THR A 144 -1.71 -4.27 -13.95
CA THR A 144 -1.56 -5.33 -14.94
C THR A 144 -1.98 -6.70 -14.40
N PRO A 145 -2.48 -7.61 -15.27
CA PRO A 145 -2.87 -8.96 -14.87
C PRO A 145 -1.75 -9.72 -14.15
N LYS A 146 -0.51 -9.63 -14.64
CA LYS A 146 0.63 -10.32 -14.04
C LYS A 146 0.90 -9.86 -12.61
N ALA A 147 0.93 -8.55 -12.37
CA ALA A 147 1.15 -7.98 -11.05
C ALA A 147 0.04 -8.39 -10.07
N ILE A 148 -1.22 -8.31 -10.53
CA ILE A 148 -2.40 -8.68 -9.74
C ILE A 148 -2.36 -10.17 -9.37
N ARG A 149 -2.11 -11.07 -10.34
CA ARG A 149 -2.05 -12.53 -10.09
C ARG A 149 -0.97 -12.88 -9.07
N THR A 150 0.25 -12.33 -9.24
CA THR A 150 1.35 -12.58 -8.30
C THR A 150 0.96 -12.22 -6.86
N ALA A 151 0.34 -11.08 -6.65
CA ALA A 151 -0.09 -10.64 -5.32
C ALA A 151 -1.25 -11.49 -4.76
N VAL A 152 -2.27 -11.77 -5.58
CA VAL A 152 -3.46 -12.53 -5.17
C VAL A 152 -3.12 -13.99 -4.84
N GLU A 153 -2.25 -14.63 -5.62
CA GLU A 153 -1.78 -15.99 -5.38
C GLU A 153 -0.97 -16.09 -4.08
N ALA A 154 -0.29 -15.01 -3.68
CA ALA A 154 0.40 -14.92 -2.40
C ALA A 154 -0.52 -14.63 -1.20
N GLY A 155 -1.83 -14.42 -1.41
CA GLY A 155 -2.81 -14.27 -0.34
C GLY A 155 -3.31 -12.84 -0.09
N VAL A 156 -2.97 -11.89 -0.95
CA VAL A 156 -3.50 -10.51 -0.87
C VAL A 156 -5.03 -10.52 -0.97
N LYS A 157 -5.71 -9.70 -0.17
CA LYS A 157 -7.18 -9.68 -0.05
C LYS A 157 -7.87 -8.49 -0.69
N CYS A 158 -7.11 -7.47 -1.12
CA CYS A 158 -7.68 -6.29 -1.76
C CYS A 158 -6.76 -5.78 -2.87
N LEU A 159 -7.36 -5.45 -4.01
CA LEU A 159 -6.73 -4.79 -5.14
C LEU A 159 -7.22 -3.35 -5.21
N GLU A 160 -6.31 -2.41 -5.30
CA GLU A 160 -6.60 -1.00 -5.62
C GLU A 160 -6.30 -0.74 -7.10
N HIS A 161 -7.17 0.04 -7.74
CA HIS A 161 -7.10 0.44 -9.16
C HIS A 161 -7.46 -0.68 -10.12
N GLY A 162 -6.51 -1.42 -10.68
CA GLY A 162 -6.78 -2.58 -11.54
C GLY A 162 -7.25 -2.23 -12.96
N GLN A 163 -6.97 -1.02 -13.49
CA GLN A 163 -7.54 -0.55 -14.75
C GLN A 163 -7.14 -1.33 -16.00
N LEU A 164 -6.04 -2.07 -15.96
CA LEU A 164 -5.55 -2.89 -17.08
C LEU A 164 -5.83 -4.39 -16.87
N ILE A 165 -6.75 -4.74 -15.97
CA ILE A 165 -7.11 -6.12 -15.67
C ILE A 165 -7.78 -6.80 -16.88
N ASP A 166 -7.45 -8.06 -17.13
CA ASP A 166 -8.15 -8.91 -18.07
C ASP A 166 -9.30 -9.71 -17.40
N GLU A 167 -10.17 -10.28 -18.22
CA GLU A 167 -11.33 -11.03 -17.75
C GLU A 167 -10.95 -12.23 -16.87
N ASP A 168 -9.89 -12.96 -17.23
CA ASP A 168 -9.43 -14.13 -16.48
C ASP A 168 -8.89 -13.73 -15.11
N THR A 169 -8.22 -12.60 -15.01
CA THR A 169 -7.75 -12.06 -13.72
C THR A 169 -8.92 -11.53 -12.89
N ALA A 170 -9.91 -10.92 -13.50
CA ALA A 170 -11.13 -10.52 -12.79
C ALA A 170 -11.90 -11.72 -12.22
N ARG A 171 -11.97 -12.84 -12.99
CA ARG A 171 -12.53 -14.10 -12.48
C ARG A 171 -11.73 -14.65 -11.31
N LEU A 172 -10.39 -14.60 -11.37
CA LEU A 172 -9.53 -15.02 -10.25
C LEU A 172 -9.83 -14.21 -8.98
N LEU A 173 -10.01 -12.88 -9.08
CA LEU A 173 -10.39 -12.05 -7.93
C LEU A 173 -11.70 -12.55 -7.31
N ALA A 174 -12.72 -12.82 -8.13
CA ALA A 174 -14.00 -13.32 -7.66
C ALA A 174 -13.89 -14.70 -7.00
N GLU A 175 -13.18 -15.63 -7.62
CA GLU A 175 -12.95 -16.99 -7.09
C GLU A 175 -12.19 -16.98 -5.75
N LYS A 176 -11.22 -16.07 -5.58
CA LYS A 176 -10.43 -15.93 -4.37
C LYS A 176 -11.09 -15.05 -3.30
N GLY A 177 -12.23 -14.43 -3.61
CA GLY A 177 -12.91 -13.50 -2.72
C GLY A 177 -12.10 -12.24 -2.44
N VAL A 178 -11.34 -11.75 -3.42
CA VAL A 178 -10.51 -10.55 -3.32
C VAL A 178 -11.38 -9.32 -3.60
N TRP A 179 -11.31 -8.33 -2.74
CA TRP A 179 -11.97 -7.05 -2.95
C TRP A 179 -11.25 -6.25 -4.04
N TRP A 180 -12.02 -5.63 -4.92
CA TRP A 180 -11.49 -4.75 -5.95
C TRP A 180 -12.04 -3.34 -5.74
N SER A 181 -11.16 -2.43 -5.35
CA SER A 181 -11.44 -1.02 -5.11
C SER A 181 -11.12 -0.22 -6.37
N LEU A 182 -12.13 0.09 -7.13
CA LEU A 182 -12.03 0.82 -8.39
C LEU A 182 -11.77 2.32 -8.17
N GLN A 183 -10.96 2.89 -9.04
CA GLN A 183 -10.78 4.33 -9.21
C GLN A 183 -11.29 4.73 -10.59
N PRO A 184 -12.60 5.03 -10.74
CA PRO A 184 -13.24 5.15 -12.05
C PRO A 184 -12.86 6.41 -12.82
N PHE A 185 -12.21 7.37 -12.20
CA PHE A 185 -11.86 8.67 -12.80
C PHE A 185 -10.33 8.82 -12.80
N MET A 186 -9.71 8.30 -13.83
CA MET A 186 -8.31 8.57 -14.19
C MET A 186 -8.38 9.26 -15.54
N ASP A 187 -8.45 10.58 -15.54
CA ASP A 187 -8.29 11.39 -16.74
C ASP A 187 -6.81 11.66 -17.00
#